data_93d1a42953e1838e491a221efc9252c4
#
_entry.id   93d1a42953e1838e491a221efc9252c4
#
_cell.length_a   1.000
_cell.length_b   1.000
_cell.length_c   1.000
_cell.angle_alpha   90.00
_cell.angle_beta   90.00
_cell.angle_gamma   90.00
#
_symmetry.space_group_name_H-M   'P 1'
#
loop_
_entity.id
_entity.type
_entity.pdbx_description
1 polymer ?
#
loop_
_entity_poly.entity_id
_entity_poly.type
_entity_poly.pdbx_seq_one_letter_code
_entity_poly.pdbx_strand_id
1 'polypeptide(L)'
;LHYYGDESQYDYDNNQFGFTKGDLSAIREKTTAPLGAGPYVFKSYENKTVYLEANESYYKGAPVTKELQFKETAEADKLPGVVQGTVDISDPSISKEVMAQICSENSNGEASGDVLTTALYDNNGYGYIGINSQNVKVGDDPSSEQSKDLRKAIATVISVYRDMVIDSYYGDAASVINYPISNTSWAAPQK
;
A
#
# COMPACT_ATOMS: atom_id res chain seq x y z
N LEU A 1 -10.42 -19.39 5.27
CA LEU A 1 -11.15 -19.78 6.51
C LEU A 1 -11.42 -21.27 6.55
N HIS A 2 -12.05 -21.79 5.52
CA HIS A 2 -12.43 -23.19 5.39
C HIS A 2 -11.26 -24.16 5.65
N TYR A 3 -10.10 -23.88 5.09
CA TYR A 3 -8.91 -24.70 5.25
C TYR A 3 -8.34 -24.73 6.69
N TYR A 4 -8.51 -23.67 7.46
CA TYR A 4 -7.93 -23.56 8.80
C TYR A 4 -8.85 -24.06 9.93
N GLY A 5 -10.09 -24.40 9.61
CA GLY A 5 -11.03 -24.96 10.56
C GLY A 5 -10.79 -26.45 10.84
N ASP A 6 -11.43 -26.97 11.87
CA ASP A 6 -11.49 -28.40 12.15
C ASP A 6 -12.57 -29.03 11.26
N GLU A 7 -12.18 -29.86 10.30
CA GLU A 7 -13.09 -30.51 9.36
C GLU A 7 -14.18 -31.36 10.03
N SER A 8 -13.90 -31.93 11.19
CA SER A 8 -14.88 -32.70 11.95
C SER A 8 -16.06 -31.85 12.46
N GLN A 9 -15.89 -30.53 12.47
CA GLN A 9 -16.91 -29.54 12.91
C GLN A 9 -17.56 -28.80 11.75
N TYR A 10 -17.30 -29.20 10.50
CA TYR A 10 -17.90 -28.53 9.35
C TYR A 10 -19.38 -28.91 9.21
N ASP A 11 -20.17 -27.87 9.06
CA ASP A 11 -21.59 -27.95 8.72
C ASP A 11 -21.85 -26.95 7.58
N TYR A 12 -21.89 -27.47 6.36
CA TYR A 12 -22.04 -26.67 5.15
C TYR A 12 -23.43 -26.04 5.04
N ASP A 13 -24.45 -26.67 5.60
CA ASP A 13 -25.82 -26.17 5.56
C ASP A 13 -25.98 -24.92 6.42
N ASN A 14 -25.23 -24.85 7.52
CA ASN A 14 -25.24 -23.72 8.44
C ASN A 14 -24.00 -22.80 8.30
N ASN A 15 -23.14 -23.00 7.29
CA ASN A 15 -21.89 -22.26 7.09
C ASN A 15 -20.96 -22.28 8.33
N GLN A 16 -20.83 -23.45 8.98
CA GLN A 16 -19.93 -23.68 10.09
C GLN A 16 -18.62 -24.32 9.58
N PHE A 17 -17.47 -23.81 9.98
CA PHE A 17 -16.16 -24.26 9.49
C PHE A 17 -15.16 -24.46 10.65
N GLY A 18 -15.61 -24.92 11.80
CA GLY A 18 -14.77 -25.16 12.96
C GLY A 18 -14.28 -23.90 13.68
N PHE A 19 -14.95 -22.76 13.47
CA PHE A 19 -14.68 -21.48 14.13
C PHE A 19 -15.93 -20.92 14.78
N THR A 20 -15.77 -20.27 15.93
CA THR A 20 -16.82 -19.45 16.52
C THR A 20 -17.09 -18.25 15.60
N LYS A 21 -18.35 -17.97 15.29
CA LYS A 21 -18.75 -16.85 14.44
C LYS A 21 -18.19 -15.52 14.99
N GLY A 22 -17.42 -14.83 14.18
CA GLY A 22 -16.78 -13.56 14.54
C GLY A 22 -15.44 -13.68 15.28
N ASP A 23 -15.02 -14.90 15.64
CA ASP A 23 -13.71 -15.15 16.25
C ASP A 23 -12.69 -15.59 15.18
N LEU A 24 -11.68 -14.74 14.92
CA LEU A 24 -10.60 -14.99 13.98
C LEU A 24 -9.26 -15.32 14.67
N SER A 25 -9.26 -15.56 15.99
CA SER A 25 -8.04 -15.81 16.76
C SER A 25 -7.25 -17.01 16.22
N ALA A 26 -7.92 -18.13 15.99
CA ALA A 26 -7.29 -19.34 15.44
C ALA A 26 -6.65 -19.14 14.05
N ILE A 27 -7.18 -18.23 13.23
CA ILE A 27 -6.60 -17.89 11.93
C ILE A 27 -5.36 -17.02 12.12
N ARG A 28 -5.39 -16.08 13.03
CA ARG A 28 -4.24 -15.20 13.33
C ARG A 28 -3.05 -16.00 13.86
N GLU A 29 -3.29 -17.07 14.59
CA GLU A 29 -2.25 -17.99 15.07
C GLU A 29 -1.60 -18.79 13.94
N LYS A 30 -2.30 -18.99 12.81
CA LYS A 30 -1.81 -19.76 11.65
C LYS A 30 -1.15 -18.92 10.56
N THR A 31 -0.84 -17.67 10.83
CA THR A 31 -0.22 -16.76 9.85
C THR A 31 1.24 -17.10 9.50
N THR A 32 1.89 -17.97 10.29
CA THR A 32 3.26 -18.43 10.04
C THR A 32 3.38 -19.44 8.90
N ALA A 33 2.27 -20.01 8.44
CA ALA A 33 2.22 -20.94 7.32
C ALA A 33 1.03 -20.59 6.41
N PRO A 34 1.09 -19.46 5.68
CA PRO A 34 -0.02 -19.01 4.85
C PRO A 34 -0.29 -19.98 3.71
N LEU A 35 -1.58 -20.27 3.48
CA LEU A 35 -2.07 -21.01 2.35
C LEU A 35 -2.74 -20.08 1.34
N GLY A 36 -2.36 -20.18 0.08
CA GLY A 36 -2.89 -19.37 -1.00
C GLY A 36 -3.18 -20.20 -2.26
N ALA A 37 -3.98 -19.65 -3.17
CA ALA A 37 -4.24 -20.20 -4.50
C ALA A 37 -3.48 -19.44 -5.60
N GLY A 38 -2.46 -18.69 -5.23
CA GLY A 38 -1.67 -17.85 -6.11
C GLY A 38 -0.59 -18.61 -6.89
N PRO A 39 0.19 -17.88 -7.72
CA PRO A 39 1.24 -18.46 -8.53
C PRO A 39 2.45 -18.94 -7.72
N TYR A 40 2.56 -18.54 -6.45
CA TYR A 40 3.67 -18.95 -5.58
C TYR A 40 3.17 -19.55 -4.27
N VAL A 41 3.95 -20.47 -3.72
CA VAL A 41 3.75 -21.14 -2.43
C VAL A 41 4.75 -20.59 -1.43
N PHE A 42 4.30 -20.29 -0.23
CA PHE A 42 5.16 -19.86 0.88
C PHE A 42 6.05 -21.04 1.33
N LYS A 43 7.34 -20.78 1.53
CA LYS A 43 8.32 -21.75 2.03
C LYS A 43 8.78 -21.42 3.44
N SER A 44 9.33 -20.22 3.65
CA SER A 44 9.80 -19.77 4.96
C SER A 44 9.82 -18.24 5.07
N TYR A 45 9.96 -17.77 6.30
CA TYR A 45 10.31 -16.39 6.62
C TYR A 45 11.50 -16.39 7.56
N GLU A 46 12.62 -15.90 7.09
CA GLU A 46 13.89 -15.89 7.82
C GLU A 46 14.65 -14.60 7.54
N ASN A 47 15.25 -14.02 8.57
CA ASN A 47 16.08 -12.81 8.45
C ASN A 47 15.37 -11.67 7.66
N LYS A 48 14.11 -11.42 7.97
CA LYS A 48 13.28 -10.40 7.30
C LYS A 48 13.09 -10.65 5.79
N THR A 49 13.19 -11.88 5.35
CA THR A 49 12.98 -12.29 3.97
C THR A 49 11.92 -13.39 3.91
N VAL A 50 10.90 -13.18 3.08
CA VAL A 50 9.91 -14.20 2.72
C VAL A 50 10.42 -14.97 1.51
N TYR A 51 10.52 -16.29 1.62
CA TYR A 51 10.89 -17.18 0.53
C TYR A 51 9.66 -17.87 -0.04
N LEU A 52 9.51 -17.78 -1.35
CA LEU A 52 8.40 -18.35 -2.10
C LEU A 52 8.94 -19.23 -3.22
N GLU A 53 8.19 -20.28 -3.57
CA GLU A 53 8.47 -21.18 -4.67
C GLU A 53 7.29 -21.24 -5.64
N ALA A 54 7.57 -21.40 -6.93
CA ALA A 54 6.53 -21.48 -7.97
C ALA A 54 5.52 -22.59 -7.67
N ASN A 55 4.23 -22.26 -7.78
CA ASN A 55 3.13 -23.22 -7.73
C ASN A 55 2.96 -23.87 -9.09
N GLU A 56 3.47 -25.08 -9.26
CA GLU A 56 3.40 -25.83 -10.51
C GLU A 56 1.95 -26.18 -10.90
N SER A 57 1.03 -26.17 -9.92
CA SER A 57 -0.41 -26.42 -10.14
C SER A 57 -1.25 -25.16 -10.28
N TYR A 58 -0.60 -23.98 -10.49
CA TYR A 58 -1.34 -22.74 -10.64
C TYR A 58 -2.26 -22.75 -11.86
N TYR A 59 -3.53 -22.38 -11.68
CA TYR A 59 -4.58 -22.54 -12.69
C TYR A 59 -4.36 -21.75 -14.00
N LYS A 60 -3.48 -20.73 -13.99
CA LYS A 60 -3.05 -19.98 -15.18
C LYS A 60 -1.71 -20.46 -15.75
N GLY A 61 -1.19 -21.60 -15.26
CA GLY A 61 0.11 -22.12 -15.61
C GLY A 61 1.19 -21.73 -14.60
N ALA A 62 2.19 -22.58 -14.45
CA ALA A 62 3.30 -22.35 -13.53
C ALA A 62 4.10 -21.10 -13.92
N PRO A 63 4.55 -20.29 -12.93
CA PRO A 63 5.44 -19.16 -13.19
C PRO A 63 6.76 -19.58 -13.83
N VAL A 64 7.31 -18.72 -14.69
CA VAL A 64 8.64 -18.91 -15.27
C VAL A 64 9.73 -18.79 -14.20
N THR A 65 9.64 -17.76 -13.36
CA THR A 65 10.52 -17.57 -12.21
C THR A 65 10.19 -18.61 -11.14
N LYS A 66 11.15 -19.47 -10.80
CA LYS A 66 10.90 -20.61 -9.89
C LYS A 66 10.96 -20.24 -8.42
N GLU A 67 11.80 -19.29 -8.07
CA GLU A 67 12.01 -18.83 -6.70
C GLU A 67 11.81 -17.32 -6.64
N LEU A 68 11.16 -16.84 -5.58
CA LEU A 68 10.90 -15.42 -5.35
C LEU A 68 11.19 -15.10 -3.89
N GLN A 69 11.88 -14.00 -3.66
CA GLN A 69 12.20 -13.51 -2.33
C GLN A 69 11.68 -12.09 -2.13
N PHE A 70 10.92 -11.87 -1.05
CA PHE A 70 10.54 -10.53 -0.61
C PHE A 70 11.36 -10.16 0.61
N LYS A 71 12.28 -9.21 0.44
CA LYS A 71 13.18 -8.74 1.48
C LYS A 71 12.69 -7.42 2.06
N GLU A 72 12.49 -7.36 3.38
CA GLU A 72 12.23 -6.10 4.08
C GLU A 72 13.45 -5.19 3.97
N THR A 73 13.23 -3.98 3.43
CA THR A 73 14.30 -3.02 3.14
C THR A 73 13.86 -1.64 3.62
N ALA A 74 14.76 -0.87 4.21
CA ALA A 74 14.50 0.51 4.56
C ALA A 74 14.28 1.35 3.28
N GLU A 75 13.45 2.39 3.37
CA GLU A 75 13.10 3.23 2.21
C GLU A 75 14.35 3.79 1.52
N ALA A 76 15.33 4.26 2.31
CA ALA A 76 16.58 4.82 1.78
C ALA A 76 17.45 3.81 1.01
N ASP A 77 17.26 2.51 1.22
CA ASP A 77 18.07 1.44 0.60
C ASP A 77 17.39 0.84 -0.65
N LYS A 78 16.14 1.18 -0.92
CA LYS A 78 15.36 0.59 -2.01
C LYS A 78 15.94 0.91 -3.39
N LEU A 79 16.17 2.18 -3.70
CA LEU A 79 16.76 2.59 -4.97
C LEU A 79 18.23 2.16 -5.09
N PRO A 80 19.11 2.41 -4.11
CA PRO A 80 20.47 1.88 -4.15
C PRO A 80 20.56 0.37 -4.34
N GLY A 81 19.64 -0.39 -3.74
CA GLY A 81 19.61 -1.85 -3.87
C GLY A 81 19.43 -2.35 -5.30
N VAL A 82 18.55 -1.73 -6.07
CA VAL A 82 18.36 -2.07 -7.49
C VAL A 82 19.54 -1.61 -8.33
N VAL A 83 20.02 -0.38 -8.12
CA VAL A 83 21.19 0.15 -8.85
C VAL A 83 22.42 -0.72 -8.68
N GLN A 84 22.65 -1.24 -7.47
CA GLN A 84 23.77 -2.12 -7.16
C GLN A 84 23.53 -3.59 -7.54
N GLY A 85 22.33 -3.95 -7.97
CA GLY A 85 21.96 -5.33 -8.29
C GLY A 85 21.86 -6.25 -7.08
N THR A 86 21.66 -5.73 -5.87
CA THR A 86 21.43 -6.54 -4.67
C THR A 86 19.98 -7.01 -4.54
N VAL A 87 19.08 -6.39 -5.27
CA VAL A 87 17.71 -6.80 -5.55
C VAL A 87 17.38 -6.53 -7.02
N ASP A 88 16.48 -7.30 -7.60
CA ASP A 88 16.07 -7.17 -9.00
C ASP A 88 14.96 -6.14 -9.20
N ILE A 89 14.10 -5.97 -8.19
CA ILE A 89 12.94 -5.06 -8.21
C ILE A 89 12.82 -4.41 -6.84
N SER A 90 12.46 -3.14 -6.80
CA SER A 90 12.05 -2.42 -5.59
C SER A 90 10.91 -1.45 -5.85
N ASP A 91 10.27 -1.00 -4.78
CA ASP A 91 9.11 -0.11 -4.79
C ASP A 91 9.37 1.17 -3.95
N PRO A 92 10.32 2.02 -4.33
CA PRO A 92 10.57 3.25 -3.58
C PRO A 92 9.34 4.16 -3.61
N SER A 93 9.12 4.89 -2.52
CA SER A 93 8.03 5.86 -2.43
C SER A 93 8.24 6.98 -3.45
N ILE A 94 7.23 7.25 -4.24
CA ILE A 94 7.32 8.24 -5.31
C ILE A 94 7.42 9.67 -4.76
N SER A 95 8.40 10.43 -5.26
CA SER A 95 8.54 11.87 -5.06
C SER A 95 9.30 12.48 -6.23
N LYS A 96 9.28 13.81 -6.37
CA LYS A 96 10.11 14.50 -7.38
C LYS A 96 11.59 14.19 -7.22
N GLU A 97 12.05 14.10 -5.97
CA GLU A 97 13.45 13.80 -5.66
C GLU A 97 13.83 12.39 -6.08
N VAL A 98 13.04 11.39 -5.72
CA VAL A 98 13.27 9.99 -6.11
C VAL A 98 13.23 9.82 -7.62
N MET A 99 12.28 10.46 -8.32
CA MET A 99 12.23 10.44 -9.78
C MET A 99 13.46 11.08 -10.42
N ALA A 100 13.95 12.21 -9.87
CA ALA A 100 15.18 12.83 -10.36
C ALA A 100 16.41 11.93 -10.15
N GLN A 101 16.48 11.23 -9.01
CA GLN A 101 17.55 10.26 -8.75
C GLN A 101 17.49 9.09 -9.75
N ILE A 102 16.31 8.50 -9.98
CA ILE A 102 16.13 7.44 -10.97
C ILE A 102 16.58 7.89 -12.36
N CYS A 103 16.16 9.08 -12.80
CA CYS A 103 16.57 9.62 -14.09
C CYS A 103 18.08 9.83 -14.19
N SER A 104 18.74 10.20 -13.07
CA SER A 104 20.19 10.44 -13.05
C SER A 104 21.03 9.16 -13.16
N GLU A 105 20.47 8.00 -12.81
CA GLU A 105 21.15 6.71 -12.94
C GLU A 105 21.22 6.21 -14.40
N ASN A 106 20.27 6.62 -15.24
CA ASN A 106 20.24 6.24 -16.67
C ASN A 106 21.02 7.24 -17.54
N SER A 107 21.81 6.74 -18.48
CA SER A 107 22.63 7.57 -19.38
C SER A 107 21.80 8.54 -20.25
N ASN A 108 20.55 8.21 -20.52
CA ASN A 108 19.62 9.06 -21.27
C ASN A 108 18.91 10.12 -20.45
N GLY A 109 19.07 10.10 -19.10
CA GLY A 109 18.39 11.01 -18.19
C GLY A 109 16.89 10.78 -18.03
N GLU A 110 16.38 9.62 -18.47
CA GLU A 110 14.97 9.25 -18.41
C GLU A 110 14.69 8.23 -17.31
N ALA A 111 13.41 8.07 -16.92
CA ALA A 111 12.99 7.13 -15.90
C ALA A 111 13.22 5.64 -16.28
N SER A 112 13.41 5.36 -17.56
CA SER A 112 13.77 4.03 -18.05
C SER A 112 14.91 4.14 -19.05
N GLY A 113 15.96 3.34 -18.85
CA GLY A 113 17.16 3.39 -19.65
C GLY A 113 18.04 2.14 -19.50
N ASP A 114 19.32 2.36 -19.57
CA ASP A 114 20.35 1.31 -19.58
C ASP A 114 20.65 0.71 -18.19
N VAL A 115 20.37 1.44 -17.11
CA VAL A 115 20.60 0.99 -15.72
C VAL A 115 19.30 0.58 -15.07
N LEU A 116 18.27 1.41 -15.16
CA LEU A 116 16.98 1.19 -14.53
C LEU A 116 15.83 1.22 -15.54
N THR A 117 14.84 0.36 -15.32
CA THR A 117 13.54 0.43 -16.00
C THR A 117 12.46 0.69 -14.95
N THR A 118 11.71 1.76 -15.10
CA THR A 118 10.67 2.17 -14.16
C THR A 118 9.28 1.98 -14.75
N ALA A 119 8.38 1.36 -13.96
CA ALA A 119 6.96 1.28 -14.26
C ALA A 119 6.16 2.07 -13.22
N LEU A 120 5.32 2.99 -13.67
CA LEU A 120 4.40 3.74 -12.83
C LEU A 120 3.01 3.11 -12.92
N TYR A 121 2.36 2.98 -11.77
CA TYR A 121 1.01 2.42 -11.66
C TYR A 121 0.11 3.42 -10.95
N ASP A 122 -1.10 3.57 -11.47
CA ASP A 122 -2.13 4.36 -10.80
C ASP A 122 -2.48 3.73 -9.45
N ASN A 123 -2.37 4.51 -8.39
CA ASN A 123 -2.83 4.11 -7.08
C ASN A 123 -4.33 4.44 -6.96
N ASN A 124 -5.17 3.42 -6.84
CA ASN A 124 -6.61 3.59 -6.59
C ASN A 124 -6.91 3.95 -5.12
N GLY A 125 -6.08 4.77 -4.54
CA GLY A 125 -6.16 5.26 -3.17
C GLY A 125 -6.20 6.79 -3.09
N TYR A 126 -6.42 7.31 -1.89
CA TYR A 126 -6.27 8.73 -1.58
C TYR A 126 -5.79 8.91 -0.14
N GLY A 127 -5.05 9.98 0.10
CA GLY A 127 -4.72 10.46 1.44
C GLY A 127 -5.66 11.58 1.89
N TYR A 128 -5.77 11.80 3.20
CA TYR A 128 -6.56 12.89 3.73
C TYR A 128 -5.94 13.48 4.99
N ILE A 129 -6.27 14.74 5.27
CA ILE A 129 -6.00 15.40 6.54
C ILE A 129 -7.30 15.49 7.30
N GLY A 130 -7.39 14.74 8.40
CA GLY A 130 -8.56 14.74 9.30
C GLY A 130 -8.40 15.75 10.43
N ILE A 131 -9.38 16.64 10.61
CA ILE A 131 -9.43 17.54 11.77
C ILE A 131 -10.32 16.91 12.84
N ASN A 132 -9.71 16.45 13.94
CA ASN A 132 -10.46 15.85 15.04
C ASN A 132 -11.28 16.92 15.76
N SER A 133 -12.59 16.95 15.50
CA SER A 133 -13.49 17.96 16.06
C SER A 133 -13.65 17.88 17.57
N GLN A 134 -13.38 16.76 18.20
CA GLN A 134 -13.44 16.61 19.66
C GLN A 134 -12.22 17.21 20.36
N ASN A 135 -11.05 17.14 19.73
CA ASN A 135 -9.78 17.55 20.32
C ASN A 135 -9.31 18.95 19.85
N VAL A 136 -9.64 19.32 18.61
CA VAL A 136 -9.34 20.66 18.07
C VAL A 136 -10.46 21.61 18.46
N LYS A 137 -10.36 22.21 19.65
CA LYS A 137 -11.38 23.04 20.29
C LYS A 137 -10.77 24.19 21.09
N VAL A 138 -11.58 25.19 21.40
CA VAL A 138 -11.27 26.28 22.33
C VAL A 138 -12.06 26.01 23.63
N GLY A 139 -11.35 25.99 24.75
CA GLY A 139 -11.95 25.60 26.04
C GLY A 139 -12.42 24.14 26.03
N ASP A 140 -13.50 23.85 26.72
CA ASP A 140 -14.01 22.49 26.90
C ASP A 140 -15.17 22.11 25.97
N ASP A 141 -15.71 23.08 25.19
CA ASP A 141 -16.84 22.86 24.31
C ASP A 141 -16.41 22.78 22.82
N PRO A 142 -16.36 21.57 22.24
CA PRO A 142 -16.05 21.40 20.81
C PRO A 142 -17.14 21.93 19.88
N SER A 143 -18.36 22.19 20.40
CA SER A 143 -19.51 22.70 19.65
C SER A 143 -19.60 24.22 19.62
N SER A 144 -18.81 24.92 20.45
CA SER A 144 -18.79 26.38 20.51
C SER A 144 -18.40 27.01 19.16
N GLU A 145 -18.86 28.22 18.91
CA GLU A 145 -18.51 28.97 17.69
C GLU A 145 -16.99 29.19 17.61
N GLN A 146 -16.32 29.50 18.72
CA GLN A 146 -14.87 29.66 18.75
C GLN A 146 -14.15 28.36 18.32
N SER A 147 -14.64 27.20 18.77
CA SER A 147 -14.08 25.89 18.37
C SER A 147 -14.31 25.61 16.89
N LYS A 148 -15.47 25.96 16.34
CA LYS A 148 -15.75 25.85 14.90
C LYS A 148 -14.87 26.80 14.09
N ASP A 149 -14.71 28.04 14.54
CA ASP A 149 -13.88 29.05 13.87
C ASP A 149 -12.40 28.64 13.86
N LEU A 150 -11.89 28.05 14.97
CA LEU A 150 -10.54 27.50 15.00
C LEU A 150 -10.35 26.43 13.91
N ARG A 151 -11.25 25.45 13.84
CA ARG A 151 -11.17 24.39 12.81
C ARG A 151 -11.32 24.95 11.40
N LYS A 152 -12.19 25.94 11.19
CA LYS A 152 -12.37 26.62 9.92
C LYS A 152 -11.12 27.39 9.51
N ALA A 153 -10.45 28.06 10.44
CA ALA A 153 -9.19 28.75 10.18
C ALA A 153 -8.09 27.77 9.74
N ILE A 154 -7.95 26.63 10.43
CA ILE A 154 -7.01 25.56 10.05
C ILE A 154 -7.35 25.04 8.63
N ALA A 155 -8.62 24.70 8.37
CA ALA A 155 -9.06 24.21 7.06
C ALA A 155 -8.81 25.24 5.95
N THR A 156 -8.99 26.54 6.23
CA THR A 156 -8.71 27.62 5.28
C THR A 156 -7.24 27.68 4.92
N VAL A 157 -6.34 27.63 5.90
CA VAL A 157 -4.89 27.60 5.64
C VAL A 157 -4.52 26.38 4.79
N ILE A 158 -5.01 25.20 5.16
CA ILE A 158 -4.76 23.96 4.38
C ILE A 158 -5.29 24.13 2.96
N SER A 159 -6.51 24.65 2.76
CA SER A 159 -7.10 24.78 1.43
C SER A 159 -6.34 25.73 0.50
N VAL A 160 -5.64 26.72 1.05
CA VAL A 160 -4.84 27.67 0.28
C VAL A 160 -3.50 27.06 -0.16
N TYR A 161 -2.87 26.26 0.70
CA TYR A 161 -1.50 25.82 0.48
C TYR A 161 -1.38 24.37 0.00
N ARG A 162 -2.43 23.53 0.09
CA ARG A 162 -2.35 22.10 -0.21
C ARG A 162 -1.87 21.79 -1.63
N ASP A 163 -2.36 22.51 -2.64
CA ASP A 163 -1.97 22.27 -4.04
C ASP A 163 -0.46 22.52 -4.22
N MET A 164 0.05 23.62 -3.67
CA MET A 164 1.48 23.96 -3.73
C MET A 164 2.35 22.90 -3.01
N VAL A 165 1.92 22.43 -1.85
CA VAL A 165 2.69 21.44 -1.06
C VAL A 165 2.69 20.08 -1.79
N ILE A 166 1.55 19.64 -2.31
CA ILE A 166 1.44 18.39 -3.06
C ILE A 166 2.27 18.47 -4.34
N ASP A 167 2.17 19.55 -5.11
CA ASP A 167 2.98 19.73 -6.32
C ASP A 167 4.49 19.80 -6.01
N SER A 168 4.90 20.45 -4.93
CA SER A 168 6.32 20.55 -4.58
C SER A 168 6.93 19.20 -4.22
N TYR A 169 6.15 18.30 -3.61
CA TYR A 169 6.63 16.98 -3.18
C TYR A 169 6.44 15.90 -4.25
N TYR A 170 5.25 15.80 -4.83
CA TYR A 170 4.89 14.71 -5.75
C TYR A 170 4.96 15.10 -7.23
N GLY A 171 4.84 16.41 -7.57
CA GLY A 171 4.67 16.86 -8.94
C GLY A 171 3.42 16.27 -9.58
N ASP A 172 3.56 15.78 -10.78
CA ASP A 172 2.46 15.17 -11.55
C ASP A 172 2.02 13.79 -11.02
N ALA A 173 2.75 13.22 -10.06
CA ALA A 173 2.42 11.92 -9.48
C ALA A 173 1.23 11.96 -8.51
N ALA A 174 0.78 13.13 -8.06
CA ALA A 174 -0.39 13.28 -7.20
C ALA A 174 -1.16 14.55 -7.54
N SER A 175 -2.45 14.55 -7.28
CA SER A 175 -3.31 15.72 -7.43
C SER A 175 -4.25 15.86 -6.24
N VAL A 176 -4.63 17.12 -5.93
CA VAL A 176 -5.61 17.40 -4.89
C VAL A 176 -7.02 17.07 -5.37
N ILE A 177 -7.77 16.35 -4.54
CA ILE A 177 -9.18 16.05 -4.77
C ILE A 177 -10.04 16.62 -3.63
N ASN A 178 -11.34 16.82 -3.90
CA ASN A 178 -12.30 17.38 -2.93
C ASN A 178 -13.42 16.37 -2.56
N TYR A 179 -13.17 15.10 -2.74
CA TYR A 179 -14.10 14.01 -2.49
C TYR A 179 -13.34 12.76 -1.98
N PRO A 180 -13.98 11.90 -1.19
CA PRO A 180 -13.30 10.80 -0.50
C PRO A 180 -13.24 9.52 -1.37
N ILE A 181 -12.72 9.65 -2.59
CA ILE A 181 -12.49 8.54 -3.51
C ILE A 181 -11.32 8.90 -4.43
N SER A 182 -10.52 7.92 -4.86
CA SER A 182 -9.45 8.18 -5.82
C SER A 182 -9.98 8.75 -7.13
N ASN A 183 -9.30 9.74 -7.69
CA ASN A 183 -9.60 10.30 -9.02
C ASN A 183 -9.40 9.30 -10.16
N THR A 184 -8.66 8.20 -9.94
CA THR A 184 -8.49 7.08 -10.88
C THR A 184 -9.66 6.09 -10.84
N SER A 185 -10.55 6.20 -9.84
CA SER A 185 -11.73 5.34 -9.74
C SER A 185 -12.78 5.71 -10.78
N TRP A 186 -13.43 4.69 -11.37
CA TRP A 186 -14.58 4.87 -12.26
C TRP A 186 -15.76 5.60 -11.60
N ALA A 187 -15.85 5.54 -10.25
CA ALA A 187 -16.90 6.19 -9.48
C ALA A 187 -16.54 7.64 -9.06
N ALA A 188 -15.34 8.13 -9.42
CA ALA A 188 -14.97 9.50 -9.14
C ALA A 188 -15.87 10.50 -9.89
N PRO A 189 -16.18 11.67 -9.28
CA PRO A 189 -16.93 12.72 -9.98
C PRO A 189 -16.26 13.09 -11.30
N GLN A 190 -17.00 13.04 -12.39
CA GLN A 190 -16.53 13.49 -13.69
C GLN A 190 -16.52 15.03 -13.71
N LYS A 191 -15.45 15.60 -14.26
CA LYS A 191 -15.34 17.06 -14.46
C LYS A 191 -16.20 17.51 -15.61
#